data_1f5841159ce8a07cec12ad1264a81f7b
#
_entry.id   1f5841159ce8a07cec12ad1264a81f7b
#
_cell.length_a   1.000
_cell.length_b   1.000
_cell.length_c   1.000
_cell.angle_alpha   90.00
_cell.angle_beta   90.00
_cell.angle_gamma   90.00
#
_symmetry.space_group_name_H-M   'P 1'
#
loop_
_entity.id
_entity.type
_entity.pdbx_description
1 polymer ?
#
loop_
_entity_poly.entity_id
_entity_poly.type
_entity_poly.pdbx_seq_one_letter_code
_entity_poly.pdbx_strand_id
1 'polypeptide(L)'
;AAQLKELDLFLGVGVLEDGSTDFDLDRAPSRVEAVTMLVRSLGKGVQAELQPKTHPFTDVPAWADGYVSYAYDQGLTKGTADTAFGAEDTATGAMYVTFMLRALGYADGADFTWDSPWSLAEDCGILPEIVDRNNFPRADAVAVTCAALFAEQKDSNDTLAQKLVDRGAFSQAEF
;
A
#
# COMPACT_ATOMS: atom_id res chain seq x y z
N ALA A 1 12.01 5.87 2.28
CA ALA A 1 11.68 4.77 3.20
C ALA A 1 11.79 5.23 4.66
N ALA A 2 12.92 5.82 5.08
CA ALA A 2 13.11 6.24 6.49
C ALA A 2 12.01 7.19 6.98
N GLN A 3 11.68 8.22 6.23
CA GLN A 3 10.59 9.16 6.59
C GLN A 3 9.23 8.45 6.71
N LEU A 4 8.91 7.53 5.80
CA LEU A 4 7.67 6.74 5.91
C LEU A 4 7.66 5.83 7.14
N LYS A 5 8.84 5.38 7.59
CA LYS A 5 8.96 4.60 8.82
C LYS A 5 8.67 5.45 10.06
N GLU A 6 9.16 6.69 10.11
CA GLU A 6 8.86 7.61 11.20
C GLU A 6 7.37 7.89 11.35
N LEU A 7 6.63 7.86 10.24
CA LEU A 7 5.17 8.00 10.20
C LEU A 7 4.41 6.67 10.39
N ASP A 8 5.10 5.55 10.63
CA ASP A 8 4.55 4.18 10.71
C ASP A 8 3.82 3.71 9.42
N LEU A 9 4.10 4.36 8.29
CA LEU A 9 3.47 4.04 7.00
C LEU A 9 4.24 2.98 6.20
N PHE A 10 5.52 2.78 6.47
CA PHE A 10 6.35 1.78 5.82
C PHE A 10 7.42 1.23 6.78
N LEU A 11 7.40 -0.07 7.04
CA LEU A 11 8.37 -0.72 7.90
C LEU A 11 9.41 -1.50 7.09
N GLY A 12 10.59 -1.66 7.67
CA GLY A 12 11.61 -2.55 7.14
C GLY A 12 11.25 -4.02 7.32
N VAL A 13 12.08 -4.87 6.75
CA VAL A 13 11.99 -6.35 6.86
C VAL A 13 12.90 -6.89 7.96
N GLY A 14 13.82 -6.08 8.48
CA GLY A 14 14.78 -6.48 9.49
C GLY A 14 15.66 -5.33 9.94
N VAL A 15 16.80 -5.69 10.55
CA VAL A 15 17.83 -4.77 11.02
C VAL A 15 19.17 -5.22 10.45
N LEU A 16 19.94 -4.29 9.88
CA LEU A 16 21.28 -4.53 9.35
C LEU A 16 22.31 -4.66 10.48
N GLU A 17 23.51 -5.11 10.15
CA GLU A 17 24.61 -5.30 11.12
C GLU A 17 25.00 -4.01 11.84
N ASP A 18 24.83 -2.86 11.21
CA ASP A 18 25.10 -1.52 11.78
C ASP A 18 23.96 -0.99 12.67
N GLY A 19 22.89 -1.77 12.84
CA GLY A 19 21.72 -1.38 13.63
C GLY A 19 20.67 -0.56 12.85
N SER A 20 20.92 -0.21 11.60
CA SER A 20 19.95 0.48 10.76
C SER A 20 18.83 -0.46 10.27
N THR A 21 17.71 0.13 9.85
CA THR A 21 16.59 -0.65 9.33
C THR A 21 16.92 -1.19 7.95
N ASP A 22 16.76 -2.50 7.77
CA ASP A 22 16.76 -3.13 6.45
C ASP A 22 15.40 -2.92 5.79
N PHE A 23 15.36 -2.14 4.73
CA PHE A 23 14.15 -1.91 3.94
C PHE A 23 14.03 -2.85 2.74
N ASP A 24 15.10 -3.57 2.40
CA ASP A 24 15.16 -4.53 1.28
C ASP A 24 14.56 -3.95 -0.01
N LEU A 25 15.06 -2.76 -0.40
CA LEU A 25 14.44 -1.93 -1.43
C LEU A 25 14.58 -2.48 -2.84
N ASP A 26 15.56 -3.33 -3.09
CA ASP A 26 15.93 -3.79 -4.43
C ASP A 26 15.10 -4.98 -4.92
N ARG A 27 14.44 -5.72 -4.01
CA ARG A 27 13.60 -6.84 -4.42
C ARG A 27 12.13 -6.43 -4.62
N ALA A 28 11.44 -7.16 -5.48
CA ALA A 28 9.99 -7.03 -5.60
C ALA A 28 9.29 -7.48 -4.30
N PRO A 29 8.25 -6.76 -3.83
CA PRO A 29 7.45 -7.21 -2.71
C PRO A 29 6.60 -8.43 -3.09
N SER A 30 6.29 -9.28 -2.13
CA SER A 30 5.22 -10.26 -2.30
C SER A 30 3.85 -9.54 -2.22
N ARG A 31 2.80 -10.23 -2.67
CA ARG A 31 1.43 -9.68 -2.64
C ARG A 31 0.96 -9.38 -1.22
N VAL A 32 1.31 -10.22 -0.25
CA VAL A 32 0.97 -9.99 1.15
C VAL A 32 1.74 -8.80 1.73
N GLU A 33 2.99 -8.61 1.35
CA GLU A 33 3.77 -7.43 1.72
C GLU A 33 3.18 -6.15 1.11
N ALA A 34 2.81 -6.19 -0.16
CA ALA A 34 2.20 -5.05 -0.85
C ALA A 34 0.87 -4.61 -0.19
N VAL A 35 0.02 -5.55 0.22
CA VAL A 35 -1.21 -5.23 0.97
C VAL A 35 -0.89 -4.68 2.36
N THR A 36 0.11 -5.23 3.05
CA THR A 36 0.56 -4.69 4.34
C THR A 36 1.05 -3.25 4.19
N MET A 37 1.85 -2.96 3.17
CA MET A 37 2.32 -1.61 2.86
C MET A 37 1.15 -0.66 2.55
N LEU A 38 0.16 -1.11 1.76
CA LEU A 38 -1.07 -0.34 1.50
C LEU A 38 -1.80 0.00 2.79
N VAL A 39 -2.10 -0.99 3.63
CA VAL A 39 -2.88 -0.78 4.87
C VAL A 39 -2.17 0.17 5.82
N ARG A 40 -0.83 0.07 5.92
CA ARG A 40 -0.02 1.01 6.70
C ARG A 40 -0.06 2.41 6.08
N SER A 41 0.10 2.54 4.76
CA SER A 41 0.02 3.85 4.08
C SER A 41 -1.34 4.55 4.22
N LEU A 42 -2.38 3.81 4.63
CA LEU A 42 -3.68 4.35 5.02
C LEU A 42 -3.77 4.74 6.50
N GLY A 43 -2.67 4.67 7.26
CA GLY A 43 -2.64 4.93 8.70
C GLY A 43 -3.41 3.88 9.52
N LYS A 44 -3.54 2.65 9.01
CA LYS A 44 -4.34 1.58 9.62
C LYS A 44 -3.51 0.39 10.13
N GLY A 45 -2.18 0.56 10.21
CA GLY A 45 -1.28 -0.50 10.65
C GLY A 45 -1.67 -1.07 12.01
N VAL A 46 -1.74 -0.24 13.04
CA VAL A 46 -2.10 -0.67 14.41
C VAL A 46 -3.49 -1.29 14.47
N GLN A 47 -4.48 -0.70 13.76
CA GLN A 47 -5.84 -1.25 13.71
C GLN A 47 -5.84 -2.64 13.08
N ALA A 48 -5.11 -2.83 11.99
CA ALA A 48 -5.03 -4.10 11.28
C ALA A 48 -4.33 -5.19 12.12
N GLU A 49 -3.26 -4.85 12.84
CA GLU A 49 -2.58 -5.81 13.73
C GLU A 49 -3.50 -6.39 14.82
N LEU A 50 -4.47 -5.61 15.26
CA LEU A 50 -5.44 -6.02 16.30
C LEU A 50 -6.71 -6.66 15.70
N GLN A 51 -6.87 -6.64 14.37
CA GLN A 51 -8.06 -7.17 13.73
C GLN A 51 -8.06 -8.70 13.70
N PRO A 52 -9.18 -9.36 14.10
CA PRO A 52 -9.29 -10.81 13.96
C PRO A 52 -9.36 -11.20 12.47
N LYS A 53 -9.01 -12.45 12.17
CA LYS A 53 -9.15 -13.00 10.81
C LYS A 53 -10.61 -13.04 10.38
N THR A 54 -10.94 -12.33 9.30
CA THR A 54 -12.28 -12.29 8.68
C THR A 54 -12.27 -12.75 7.22
N HIS A 55 -11.11 -12.73 6.56
CA HIS A 55 -10.97 -13.18 5.17
C HIS A 55 -11.05 -14.71 5.03
N PRO A 56 -11.48 -15.24 3.87
CA PRO A 56 -11.63 -16.68 3.64
C PRO A 56 -10.34 -17.40 3.22
N PHE A 57 -9.22 -16.68 3.02
CA PHE A 57 -8.01 -17.21 2.41
C PHE A 57 -7.23 -18.13 3.35
N THR A 58 -6.65 -19.19 2.80
CA THR A 58 -5.93 -20.24 3.56
C THR A 58 -4.41 -20.14 3.45
N ASP A 59 -3.90 -19.33 2.52
CA ASP A 59 -2.49 -19.17 2.19
C ASP A 59 -1.86 -17.88 2.77
N VAL A 60 -2.60 -17.15 3.60
CA VAL A 60 -2.08 -15.95 4.27
C VAL A 60 -1.29 -16.35 5.51
N PRO A 61 -0.04 -15.89 5.70
CA PRO A 61 0.71 -16.14 6.91
C PRO A 61 0.09 -15.43 8.12
N ALA A 62 0.15 -16.06 9.29
CA ALA A 62 -0.54 -15.59 10.50
C ALA A 62 -0.22 -14.13 10.88
N TRP A 63 1.02 -13.65 10.63
CA TRP A 63 1.40 -12.27 10.90
C TRP A 63 0.64 -11.25 10.07
N ALA A 64 0.12 -11.65 8.90
CA ALA A 64 -0.58 -10.78 7.96
C ALA A 64 -2.10 -10.93 7.99
N ASP A 65 -2.64 -11.90 8.75
CA ASP A 65 -4.08 -12.16 8.80
C ASP A 65 -4.90 -10.88 9.06
N GLY A 66 -4.49 -10.04 9.98
CA GLY A 66 -5.19 -8.79 10.28
C GLY A 66 -5.13 -7.76 9.16
N TYR A 67 -3.97 -7.62 8.50
CA TYR A 67 -3.81 -6.72 7.36
C TYR A 67 -4.64 -7.14 6.16
N VAL A 68 -4.64 -8.43 5.84
CA VAL A 68 -5.44 -8.97 4.75
C VAL A 68 -6.92 -8.90 5.08
N SER A 69 -7.32 -9.14 6.34
CA SER A 69 -8.70 -8.98 6.80
C SER A 69 -9.17 -7.54 6.64
N TYR A 70 -8.37 -6.57 7.09
CA TYR A 70 -8.69 -5.16 6.92
C TYR A 70 -8.90 -4.81 5.43
N ALA A 71 -7.95 -5.19 4.59
CA ALA A 71 -8.01 -4.90 3.16
C ALA A 71 -9.21 -5.59 2.47
N TYR A 72 -9.55 -6.81 2.87
CA TYR A 72 -10.69 -7.56 2.36
C TYR A 72 -12.01 -6.89 2.77
N ASP A 73 -12.18 -6.56 4.05
CA ASP A 73 -13.40 -5.93 4.58
C ASP A 73 -13.63 -4.53 3.98
N GLN A 74 -12.56 -3.81 3.63
CA GLN A 74 -12.64 -2.50 2.95
C GLN A 74 -12.76 -2.61 1.42
N GLY A 75 -12.82 -3.81 0.85
CA GLY A 75 -12.89 -4.03 -0.59
C GLY A 75 -11.62 -3.64 -1.37
N LEU A 76 -10.49 -3.44 -0.67
CA LEU A 76 -9.21 -3.10 -1.28
C LEU A 76 -8.57 -4.31 -1.98
N THR A 77 -8.90 -5.52 -1.56
CA THR A 77 -8.46 -6.77 -2.20
C THR A 77 -9.59 -7.79 -2.26
N LYS A 78 -9.49 -8.74 -3.21
CA LYS A 78 -10.47 -9.83 -3.39
C LYS A 78 -9.81 -11.21 -3.40
N GLY A 79 -8.48 -11.29 -3.26
CA GLY A 79 -7.73 -12.53 -3.47
C GLY A 79 -7.56 -12.88 -4.96
N THR A 80 -6.97 -14.03 -5.22
CA THR A 80 -6.79 -14.62 -6.55
C THR A 80 -7.84 -15.69 -6.85
N ALA A 81 -8.44 -16.28 -5.81
CA ALA A 81 -9.57 -17.20 -5.85
C ALA A 81 -10.37 -17.10 -4.55
N ASP A 82 -11.51 -17.80 -4.44
CA ASP A 82 -12.41 -17.76 -3.29
C ASP A 82 -11.71 -18.02 -1.95
N THR A 83 -10.72 -18.90 -1.93
CA THR A 83 -9.97 -19.29 -0.72
C THR A 83 -8.46 -19.07 -0.85
N ALA A 84 -7.98 -18.43 -1.93
CA ALA A 84 -6.58 -18.15 -2.17
C ALA A 84 -6.34 -16.65 -2.29
N PHE A 85 -5.38 -16.14 -1.52
CA PHE A 85 -4.91 -14.77 -1.60
C PHE A 85 -3.79 -14.59 -2.63
N GLY A 86 -2.95 -15.61 -2.81
CA GLY A 86 -1.69 -15.55 -3.54
C GLY A 86 -0.61 -14.82 -2.73
N ALA A 87 -0.49 -15.12 -1.43
CA ALA A 87 0.32 -14.36 -0.48
C ALA A 87 1.77 -14.19 -0.93
N GLU A 88 2.38 -15.25 -1.45
CA GLU A 88 3.78 -15.29 -1.88
C GLU A 88 3.98 -14.91 -3.36
N ASP A 89 2.89 -14.66 -4.11
CA ASP A 89 3.00 -14.19 -5.50
C ASP A 89 3.70 -12.83 -5.52
N THR A 90 4.53 -12.61 -6.54
CA THR A 90 5.19 -11.31 -6.72
C THR A 90 4.15 -10.22 -7.03
N ALA A 91 4.18 -9.14 -6.28
CA ALA A 91 3.35 -7.98 -6.56
C ALA A 91 3.85 -7.24 -7.80
N THR A 92 2.94 -6.92 -8.71
CA THR A 92 3.25 -6.12 -9.89
C THR A 92 3.05 -4.62 -9.62
N GLY A 93 3.72 -3.77 -10.41
CA GLY A 93 3.51 -2.32 -10.36
C GLY A 93 2.05 -1.94 -10.58
N ALA A 94 1.36 -2.57 -11.56
CA ALA A 94 -0.05 -2.33 -11.83
C ALA A 94 -0.92 -2.64 -10.59
N MET A 95 -0.63 -3.72 -9.88
CA MET A 95 -1.35 -4.07 -8.66
C MET A 95 -1.16 -3.02 -7.56
N TYR A 96 0.09 -2.60 -7.32
CA TYR A 96 0.36 -1.62 -6.27
C TYR A 96 -0.21 -0.25 -6.58
N VAL A 97 -0.08 0.22 -7.82
CA VAL A 97 -0.68 1.47 -8.29
C VAL A 97 -2.21 1.43 -8.18
N THR A 98 -2.85 0.30 -8.54
CA THR A 98 -4.28 0.07 -8.31
C THR A 98 -4.66 0.23 -6.84
N PHE A 99 -3.86 -0.29 -5.92
CA PHE A 99 -4.10 -0.11 -4.48
C PHE A 99 -4.05 1.37 -4.08
N MET A 100 -3.07 2.14 -4.57
CA MET A 100 -2.97 3.56 -4.26
C MET A 100 -4.11 4.38 -4.86
N LEU A 101 -4.55 4.09 -6.08
CA LEU A 101 -5.73 4.73 -6.67
C LEU A 101 -7.00 4.48 -5.84
N ARG A 102 -7.19 3.25 -5.35
CA ARG A 102 -8.30 2.94 -4.42
C ARG A 102 -8.16 3.70 -3.09
N ALA A 103 -6.95 3.87 -2.57
CA ALA A 103 -6.68 4.66 -1.37
C ALA A 103 -7.07 6.15 -1.56
N LEU A 104 -6.89 6.67 -2.77
CA LEU A 104 -7.32 8.02 -3.18
C LEU A 104 -8.82 8.12 -3.46
N GLY A 105 -9.57 7.02 -3.42
CA GLY A 105 -11.02 7.00 -3.60
C GLY A 105 -11.50 6.67 -5.01
N TYR A 106 -10.60 6.29 -5.93
CA TYR A 106 -10.97 5.86 -7.28
C TYR A 106 -11.45 4.42 -7.29
N ALA A 107 -12.37 4.10 -8.16
CA ALA A 107 -13.01 2.79 -8.26
C ALA A 107 -12.60 2.04 -9.53
N ASP A 108 -12.12 0.80 -9.36
CA ASP A 108 -11.89 -0.13 -10.44
C ASP A 108 -13.20 -0.45 -11.20
N GLY A 109 -13.12 -0.44 -12.52
CA GLY A 109 -14.26 -0.64 -13.42
C GLY A 109 -15.10 0.62 -13.69
N ALA A 110 -14.90 1.70 -12.93
CA ALA A 110 -15.57 2.99 -13.15
C ALA A 110 -14.58 4.07 -13.60
N ASP A 111 -13.46 4.22 -12.90
CA ASP A 111 -12.48 5.28 -13.14
C ASP A 111 -11.25 4.75 -13.90
N PHE A 112 -10.91 3.49 -13.72
CA PHE A 112 -9.78 2.82 -14.37
C PHE A 112 -10.03 1.30 -14.41
N THR A 113 -9.11 0.53 -15.03
CA THR A 113 -9.08 -0.94 -14.96
C THR A 113 -7.83 -1.40 -14.21
N TRP A 114 -7.99 -2.42 -13.37
CA TRP A 114 -6.93 -2.91 -12.47
C TRP A 114 -5.66 -3.38 -13.18
N ASP A 115 -5.78 -3.82 -14.45
CA ASP A 115 -4.67 -4.25 -15.31
C ASP A 115 -4.02 -3.10 -16.08
N SER A 116 -4.67 -1.92 -16.11
CA SER A 116 -4.15 -0.72 -16.78
C SER A 116 -4.43 0.56 -15.98
N PRO A 117 -3.84 0.71 -14.76
CA PRO A 117 -4.05 1.88 -13.91
C PRO A 117 -3.20 3.10 -14.29
N TRP A 118 -2.34 2.97 -15.28
CA TRP A 118 -1.22 3.87 -15.53
C TRP A 118 -1.62 5.29 -15.88
N SER A 119 -2.58 5.45 -16.80
CA SER A 119 -3.01 6.80 -17.25
C SER A 119 -3.57 7.61 -16.08
N LEU A 120 -4.47 7.01 -15.30
CA LEU A 120 -5.03 7.70 -14.14
C LEU A 120 -3.96 7.99 -13.08
N ALA A 121 -3.00 7.08 -12.89
CA ALA A 121 -1.90 7.28 -11.95
C ALA A 121 -0.98 8.45 -12.36
N GLU A 122 -0.74 8.61 -13.66
CA GLU A 122 -0.01 9.76 -14.22
C GLU A 122 -0.81 11.06 -14.00
N ASP A 123 -2.09 11.05 -14.33
CA ASP A 123 -2.99 12.20 -14.16
C ASP A 123 -3.10 12.64 -12.70
N CYS A 124 -3.10 11.69 -11.76
CA CYS A 124 -3.10 11.95 -10.32
C CYS A 124 -1.73 12.33 -9.76
N GLY A 125 -0.65 12.23 -10.55
CA GLY A 125 0.70 12.53 -10.11
C GLY A 125 1.32 11.50 -9.15
N ILE A 126 0.77 10.28 -9.08
CA ILE A 126 1.26 9.22 -8.19
C ILE A 126 2.24 8.25 -8.84
N LEU A 127 2.64 8.50 -10.09
CA LEU A 127 3.58 7.67 -10.83
C LEU A 127 4.87 8.46 -11.12
N PRO A 128 5.84 8.49 -10.20
CA PRO A 128 7.15 9.12 -10.46
C PRO A 128 7.87 8.48 -11.65
N GLU A 129 8.65 9.28 -12.40
CA GLU A 129 9.39 8.82 -13.59
C GLU A 129 10.39 7.68 -13.31
N ILE A 130 10.85 7.53 -12.06
CA ILE A 130 11.78 6.47 -11.65
C ILE A 130 11.14 5.09 -11.57
N VAL A 131 9.80 4.99 -11.56
CA VAL A 131 9.07 3.73 -11.38
C VAL A 131 9.14 2.89 -12.64
N ASP A 132 9.67 1.67 -12.52
CA ASP A 132 9.68 0.69 -13.60
C ASP A 132 8.39 -0.15 -13.58
N ARG A 133 7.58 0.01 -14.62
CA ARG A 133 6.29 -0.71 -14.75
C ARG A 133 6.45 -2.24 -14.91
N ASN A 134 7.63 -2.70 -15.37
CA ASN A 134 7.91 -4.09 -15.67
C ASN A 134 8.73 -4.79 -14.58
N ASN A 135 9.49 -4.02 -13.80
CA ASN A 135 10.28 -4.49 -12.68
C ASN A 135 10.03 -3.58 -11.47
N PHE A 136 9.14 -3.99 -10.58
CA PHE A 136 8.61 -3.17 -9.50
C PHE A 136 9.21 -3.57 -8.15
N PRO A 137 10.37 -3.04 -7.76
CA PRO A 137 10.96 -3.29 -6.45
C PRO A 137 10.22 -2.54 -5.33
N ARG A 138 10.55 -2.86 -4.09
CA ARG A 138 10.02 -2.16 -2.89
C ARG A 138 10.36 -0.67 -2.90
N ALA A 139 11.48 -0.27 -3.53
CA ALA A 139 11.83 1.14 -3.75
C ALA A 139 10.74 1.89 -4.52
N ASP A 140 10.20 1.27 -5.58
CA ASP A 140 9.13 1.86 -6.39
C ASP A 140 7.81 1.96 -5.62
N ALA A 141 7.50 0.95 -4.80
CA ALA A 141 6.34 1.02 -3.90
C ALA A 141 6.46 2.19 -2.91
N VAL A 142 7.66 2.43 -2.35
CA VAL A 142 7.94 3.61 -1.51
C VAL A 142 7.74 4.91 -2.30
N ALA A 143 8.27 5.00 -3.54
CA ALA A 143 8.13 6.19 -4.37
C ALA A 143 6.67 6.51 -4.71
N VAL A 144 5.89 5.50 -5.12
CA VAL A 144 4.46 5.62 -5.39
C VAL A 144 3.69 6.02 -4.12
N THR A 145 4.00 5.41 -2.97
CA THR A 145 3.37 5.79 -1.69
C THR A 145 3.66 7.24 -1.32
N CYS A 146 4.94 7.67 -1.43
CA CYS A 146 5.30 9.06 -1.17
C CYS A 146 4.54 10.04 -2.08
N ALA A 147 4.47 9.75 -3.37
CA ALA A 147 3.72 10.59 -4.31
C ALA A 147 2.22 10.63 -3.96
N ALA A 148 1.63 9.48 -3.61
CA ALA A 148 0.22 9.38 -3.24
C ALA A 148 -0.15 10.19 -1.99
N LEU A 149 0.79 10.38 -1.03
CA LEU A 149 0.54 11.24 0.14
C LEU A 149 0.26 12.70 -0.24
N PHE A 150 0.89 13.18 -1.32
CA PHE A 150 0.70 14.56 -1.81
C PHE A 150 -0.39 14.68 -2.87
N ALA A 151 -0.95 13.57 -3.35
CA ALA A 151 -2.03 13.58 -4.32
C ALA A 151 -3.37 13.92 -3.69
N GLU A 152 -4.18 14.69 -4.41
CA GLU A 152 -5.55 15.00 -4.02
C GLU A 152 -6.43 13.73 -4.08
N GLN A 153 -7.37 13.64 -3.15
CA GLN A 153 -8.36 12.58 -3.18
C GLN A 153 -9.39 12.83 -4.26
N LYS A 154 -9.98 11.79 -4.80
CA LYS A 154 -11.09 11.89 -5.72
C LYS A 154 -12.20 12.76 -5.12
N ASP A 155 -12.70 13.71 -5.90
CA ASP A 155 -13.78 14.63 -5.54
C ASP A 155 -13.48 15.52 -4.29
N SER A 156 -12.19 15.74 -3.97
CA SER A 156 -11.74 16.56 -2.85
C SER A 156 -10.47 17.33 -3.22
N ASN A 157 -10.25 18.48 -2.57
CA ASN A 157 -8.99 19.22 -2.65
C ASN A 157 -8.01 18.80 -1.52
N ASP A 158 -8.42 17.88 -0.65
CA ASP A 158 -7.56 17.38 0.44
C ASP A 158 -6.65 16.28 -0.09
N THR A 159 -5.38 16.37 0.25
CA THR A 159 -4.41 15.30 -0.05
C THR A 159 -4.64 14.08 0.83
N LEU A 160 -4.07 12.93 0.42
CA LEU A 160 -4.08 11.74 1.27
C LEU A 160 -3.41 12.02 2.62
N ALA A 161 -2.30 12.77 2.65
CA ALA A 161 -1.62 13.14 3.90
C ALA A 161 -2.54 13.97 4.81
N GLN A 162 -3.25 14.97 4.30
CA GLN A 162 -4.19 15.75 5.10
C GLN A 162 -5.27 14.87 5.72
N LYS A 163 -5.84 13.97 4.95
CA LYS A 163 -6.83 13.00 5.46
C LYS A 163 -6.27 12.10 6.55
N LEU A 164 -5.00 11.70 6.46
CA LEU A 164 -4.35 10.88 7.48
C LEU A 164 -4.10 11.70 8.77
N VAL A 165 -3.68 12.95 8.65
CA VAL A 165 -3.56 13.89 9.78
C VAL A 165 -4.91 14.07 10.46
N ASP A 166 -5.96 14.35 9.73
CA ASP A 166 -7.32 14.58 10.26
C ASP A 166 -7.88 13.32 10.98
N ARG A 167 -7.41 12.14 10.58
CA ARG A 167 -7.75 10.86 11.22
C ARG A 167 -6.83 10.46 12.35
N GLY A 168 -5.81 11.27 12.65
CA GLY A 168 -4.87 11.03 13.75
C GLY A 168 -3.88 9.90 13.48
N ALA A 169 -3.59 9.58 12.20
CA ALA A 169 -2.55 8.60 11.88
C ALA A 169 -1.16 9.12 12.23
N PHE A 170 -0.92 10.39 12.03
CA PHE A 170 0.25 11.17 12.47
C PHE A 170 -0.15 12.65 12.55
N SER A 171 0.67 13.46 13.22
CA SER A 171 0.40 14.90 13.30
C SER A 171 0.97 15.66 12.10
N GLN A 172 0.46 16.87 11.86
CA GLN A 172 1.01 17.77 10.84
C GLN A 172 2.49 18.11 11.08
N ALA A 173 2.94 18.07 12.32
CA ALA A 173 4.34 18.39 12.66
C ALA A 173 5.29 17.20 12.41
N GLU A 174 4.77 15.99 12.32
CA GLU A 174 5.53 14.78 12.01
C GLU A 174 5.65 14.58 10.48
N PHE A 175 4.69 15.12 9.70
CA PHE A 175 4.69 15.09 8.24
C PHE A 175 5.52 16.22 7.64
#